data_9c9117e9e5b1ea6542028666bbb5e7eb
#
_entry.id   9c9117e9e5b1ea6542028666bbb5e7eb
#
_cell.length_a   1.000
_cell.length_b   1.000
_cell.length_c   1.000
_cell.angle_alpha   90.00
_cell.angle_beta   90.00
_cell.angle_gamma   90.00
#
_symmetry.space_group_name_H-M   'P 1'
#
loop_
_entity.id
_entity.type
_entity.pdbx_description
1 polymer ?
#
loop_
_entity_poly.entity_id
_entity_poly.type
_entity_poly.pdbx_seq_one_letter_code
_entity_poly.pdbx_strand_id
1 'polypeptide(L)'
;MRDILLFSHANGFPVRTYRKLFSALEDEFDIRAVERYGHDPKYPVTREWPHLVEELLDELDRATRDGTERPVWLVGHSLGGFLSLMAALRRPARVRGVVMLDSPVIAGWRAGLLRFSQIFGLDEKPGPAAVTKNRRTHWPDAEAVRHHFLSKKNFAIWDPEVLSDYAEHGTEPTGRAGERRLRFDREVEYKIYRTLPTSLGRKVSQGAPVPVGFVAGTRSREVRQCGLGATRRLVGERLRFIEGGHLYPMEKPLETAALVRDLIAQIRQESRHESQ
;
A
#
# COMPACT_ATOMS: atom_id res chain seq x y z
N MET A 1 22.98 13.78 -3.08
CA MET A 1 22.17 13.07 -2.05
C MET A 1 20.90 12.59 -2.74
N ARG A 2 20.53 11.32 -2.58
CA ARG A 2 19.29 10.75 -3.19
C ARG A 2 18.05 11.31 -2.50
N ASP A 3 16.96 11.44 -3.26
CA ASP A 3 15.65 11.79 -2.68
C ASP A 3 15.15 10.64 -1.79
N ILE A 4 14.47 10.97 -0.70
CA ILE A 4 13.84 9.97 0.17
C ILE A 4 12.51 9.54 -0.47
N LEU A 5 12.33 8.23 -0.60
CA LEU A 5 11.07 7.58 -0.98
C LEU A 5 10.56 6.78 0.21
N LEU A 6 9.47 7.23 0.81
CA LEU A 6 8.83 6.52 1.91
C LEU A 6 7.73 5.62 1.36
N PHE A 7 7.95 4.30 1.47
CA PHE A 7 7.05 3.29 0.93
C PHE A 7 6.10 2.75 1.99
N SER A 8 4.83 2.60 1.61
CA SER A 8 3.77 2.03 2.44
C SER A 8 3.22 0.74 1.80
N HIS A 9 3.32 -0.37 2.53
CA HIS A 9 2.94 -1.71 2.04
C HIS A 9 1.43 -1.95 2.02
N ALA A 10 0.98 -2.99 1.30
CA ALA A 10 -0.40 -3.46 1.32
C ALA A 10 -0.72 -4.23 2.61
N ASN A 11 -2.00 -4.27 2.99
CA ASN A 11 -2.48 -5.01 4.15
C ASN A 11 -2.14 -6.51 4.05
N GLY A 12 -1.51 -7.05 5.07
CA GLY A 12 -1.08 -8.46 5.12
C GLY A 12 0.26 -8.78 4.43
N PHE A 13 0.97 -7.76 3.88
CA PHE A 13 2.23 -7.92 3.16
C PHE A 13 3.34 -7.09 3.82
N PRO A 14 4.17 -7.68 4.70
CA PRO A 14 5.29 -6.97 5.32
C PRO A 14 6.22 -6.36 4.28
N VAL A 15 6.85 -5.24 4.63
CA VAL A 15 7.62 -4.42 3.69
C VAL A 15 8.70 -5.18 2.93
N ARG A 16 9.33 -6.17 3.55
CA ARG A 16 10.38 -6.98 2.92
C ARG A 16 9.90 -7.82 1.71
N THR A 17 8.58 -8.01 1.57
CA THR A 17 8.00 -8.62 0.37
C THR A 17 8.22 -7.78 -0.89
N TYR A 18 8.52 -6.49 -0.73
CA TYR A 18 8.78 -5.55 -1.83
C TYR A 18 10.27 -5.37 -2.15
N ARG A 19 11.17 -6.20 -1.59
CA ARG A 19 12.62 -6.07 -1.74
C ARG A 19 13.05 -5.95 -3.22
N LYS A 20 12.51 -6.78 -4.11
CA LYS A 20 12.82 -6.74 -5.54
C LYS A 20 12.37 -5.44 -6.22
N LEU A 21 11.25 -4.89 -5.83
CA LEU A 21 10.80 -3.57 -6.28
C LEU A 21 11.74 -2.48 -5.76
N PHE A 22 12.18 -2.55 -4.51
CA PHE A 22 13.08 -1.58 -3.92
C PHE A 22 14.45 -1.59 -4.57
N SER A 23 15.05 -2.77 -4.81
CA SER A 23 16.36 -2.89 -5.45
C SER A 23 16.38 -2.25 -6.86
N ALA A 24 15.23 -2.20 -7.54
CA ALA A 24 15.11 -1.50 -8.82
C ALA A 24 14.97 0.04 -8.67
N LEU A 25 14.86 0.60 -7.47
CA LEU A 25 14.70 2.04 -7.20
C LEU A 25 15.86 2.62 -6.36
N GLU A 26 16.68 1.79 -5.74
CA GLU A 26 17.74 2.20 -4.79
C GLU A 26 18.88 3.00 -5.43
N ASP A 27 19.06 2.94 -6.74
CA ASP A 27 20.01 3.78 -7.47
C ASP A 27 19.62 5.27 -7.42
N GLU A 28 18.32 5.58 -7.39
CA GLU A 28 17.78 6.94 -7.43
C GLU A 28 17.25 7.43 -6.07
N PHE A 29 16.74 6.52 -5.24
CA PHE A 29 16.08 6.86 -3.99
C PHE A 29 16.73 6.23 -2.76
N ASP A 30 16.69 6.96 -1.62
CA ASP A 30 16.87 6.38 -0.28
C ASP A 30 15.49 5.90 0.20
N ILE A 31 15.28 4.55 0.20
CA ILE A 31 13.97 3.97 0.48
C ILE A 31 13.82 3.73 1.96
N ARG A 32 12.74 4.26 2.53
CA ARG A 32 12.31 4.06 3.92
C ARG A 32 10.90 3.46 3.92
N ALA A 33 10.54 2.73 4.98
CA ALA A 33 9.23 2.11 5.07
C ALA A 33 8.86 1.73 6.51
N VAL A 34 7.56 1.77 6.81
CA VAL A 34 7.02 1.13 8.02
C VAL A 34 6.99 -0.39 7.81
N GLU A 35 7.52 -1.14 8.77
CA GLU A 35 7.66 -2.60 8.66
C GLU A 35 6.31 -3.33 8.57
N ARG A 36 5.36 -2.96 9.45
CA ARG A 36 4.01 -3.54 9.52
C ARG A 36 3.03 -2.55 10.16
N TYR A 37 2.12 -2.00 9.40
CA TYR A 37 1.10 -1.09 9.93
C TYR A 37 0.18 -1.74 10.95
N GLY A 38 -0.14 -0.98 12.02
CA GLY A 38 -1.14 -1.35 13.02
C GLY A 38 -0.72 -2.43 14.00
N HIS A 39 0.56 -2.81 14.05
CA HIS A 39 1.09 -3.80 15.00
C HIS A 39 1.76 -3.17 16.23
N ASP A 40 2.09 -1.89 16.17
CA ASP A 40 2.52 -1.14 17.34
C ASP A 40 1.28 -0.67 18.13
N PRO A 41 1.15 -0.99 19.43
CA PRO A 41 0.04 -0.55 20.26
C PRO A 41 -0.18 0.97 20.29
N LYS A 42 0.85 1.76 19.99
CA LYS A 42 0.77 3.21 19.84
C LYS A 42 -0.17 3.63 18.70
N TYR A 43 -0.30 2.79 17.66
CA TYR A 43 -1.08 3.10 16.45
C TYR A 43 -2.21 2.08 16.23
N PRO A 44 -3.25 2.05 17.09
CA PRO A 44 -4.33 1.09 16.99
C PRO A 44 -5.12 1.28 15.70
N VAL A 45 -5.59 0.16 15.12
CA VAL A 45 -6.48 0.21 13.95
C VAL A 45 -7.86 0.67 14.37
N THR A 46 -8.26 1.85 13.91
CA THR A 46 -9.56 2.47 14.16
C THR A 46 -10.19 2.96 12.86
N ARG A 47 -11.48 3.30 12.91
CA ARG A 47 -12.23 3.78 11.72
C ARG A 47 -11.51 4.97 11.05
N GLU A 48 -11.48 4.98 9.71
CA GLU A 48 -10.82 6.03 8.91
C GLU A 48 -9.29 6.09 9.11
N TRP A 49 -8.66 5.16 9.81
CA TRP A 49 -7.22 4.95 9.98
C TRP A 49 -6.38 6.13 10.49
N PRO A 50 -6.87 7.00 11.40
CA PRO A 50 -6.10 8.16 11.84
C PRO A 50 -4.74 7.79 12.45
N HIS A 51 -4.67 6.71 13.23
CA HIS A 51 -3.44 6.27 13.89
C HIS A 51 -2.46 5.58 12.94
N LEU A 52 -2.93 4.88 11.90
CA LEU A 52 -2.04 4.35 10.86
C LEU A 52 -1.40 5.48 10.04
N VAL A 53 -2.13 6.59 9.86
CA VAL A 53 -1.55 7.79 9.24
C VAL A 53 -0.52 8.43 10.16
N GLU A 54 -0.74 8.47 11.49
CA GLU A 54 0.27 8.94 12.45
C GLU A 54 1.52 8.05 12.41
N GLU A 55 1.37 6.72 12.32
CA GLU A 55 2.48 5.79 12.17
C GLU A 55 3.35 6.11 10.96
N LEU A 56 2.72 6.43 9.81
CA LEU A 56 3.43 6.87 8.61
C LEU A 56 4.10 8.25 8.80
N LEU A 57 3.42 9.19 9.47
CA LEU A 57 3.97 10.53 9.72
C LEU A 57 5.15 10.50 10.70
N ASP A 58 5.11 9.64 11.71
CA ASP A 58 6.24 9.43 12.62
C ASP A 58 7.43 8.78 11.90
N GLU A 59 7.18 7.91 10.90
CA GLU A 59 8.25 7.38 10.05
C GLU A 59 8.82 8.45 9.12
N LEU A 60 7.98 9.33 8.56
CA LEU A 60 8.42 10.48 7.78
C LEU A 60 9.34 11.38 8.62
N ASP A 61 8.96 11.67 9.86
CA ASP A 61 9.78 12.47 10.77
C ASP A 61 11.10 11.77 11.12
N ARG A 62 11.10 10.45 11.27
CA ARG A 62 12.33 9.65 11.48
C ARG A 62 13.24 9.66 10.26
N ALA A 63 12.69 9.50 9.08
CA ALA A 63 13.43 9.47 7.82
C ALA A 63 14.13 10.80 7.50
N THR A 64 13.66 11.91 8.09
CA THR A 64 14.17 13.26 7.83
C THR A 64 14.86 13.91 9.05
N ARG A 65 15.22 13.13 10.09
CA ARG A 65 15.88 13.64 11.32
C ARG A 65 17.29 14.17 11.14
N ASP A 66 17.94 13.86 10.05
CA ASP A 66 19.30 14.30 9.72
C ASP A 66 19.42 15.78 9.32
N GLY A 67 18.37 16.56 9.60
CA GLY A 67 18.34 18.00 9.29
C GLY A 67 17.94 18.33 7.86
N THR A 68 17.64 17.31 7.05
CA THR A 68 17.09 17.55 5.71
C THR A 68 15.57 17.69 5.82
N GLU A 69 15.09 18.90 6.04
CA GLU A 69 13.65 19.22 5.96
C GLU A 69 13.10 19.11 4.53
N ARG A 70 13.77 18.34 3.67
CA ARG A 70 13.37 18.18 2.26
C ARG A 70 12.09 17.38 2.18
N PRO A 71 11.12 17.81 1.36
CA PRO A 71 9.91 17.03 1.11
C PRO A 71 10.26 15.67 0.49
N VAL A 72 9.56 14.62 0.90
CA VAL A 72 9.78 13.23 0.47
C VAL A 72 8.76 12.78 -0.58
N TRP A 73 9.08 11.72 -1.31
CA TRP A 73 8.12 11.01 -2.14
C TRP A 73 7.38 9.96 -1.30
N LEU A 74 6.06 9.93 -1.39
CA LEU A 74 5.25 8.88 -0.78
C LEU A 74 4.79 7.91 -1.88
N VAL A 75 5.13 6.65 -1.74
CA VAL A 75 4.66 5.58 -2.63
C VAL A 75 3.96 4.52 -1.82
N GLY A 76 2.78 4.09 -2.23
CA GLY A 76 2.06 3.10 -1.44
C GLY A 76 1.18 2.17 -2.26
N HIS A 77 1.13 0.91 -1.84
CA HIS A 77 0.32 -0.12 -2.46
C HIS A 77 -0.93 -0.40 -1.62
N SER A 78 -2.11 -0.40 -2.25
CA SER A 78 -3.38 -0.74 -1.60
C SER A 78 -3.61 0.11 -0.32
N LEU A 79 -3.65 -0.48 0.88
CA LEU A 79 -3.65 0.23 2.17
C LEU A 79 -2.64 1.39 2.16
N GLY A 80 -1.40 1.10 1.75
CA GLY A 80 -0.31 2.07 1.76
C GLY A 80 -0.55 3.27 0.85
N GLY A 81 -1.23 3.11 -0.29
CA GLY A 81 -1.59 4.22 -1.17
C GLY A 81 -2.61 5.17 -0.53
N PHE A 82 -3.59 4.63 0.18
CA PHE A 82 -4.52 5.44 0.97
C PHE A 82 -3.80 6.20 2.09
N LEU A 83 -2.92 5.51 2.84
CA LEU A 83 -2.16 6.15 3.93
C LEU A 83 -1.25 7.25 3.39
N SER A 84 -0.57 7.03 2.26
CA SER A 84 0.28 8.01 1.59
C SER A 84 -0.51 9.27 1.20
N LEU A 85 -1.68 9.11 0.58
CA LEU A 85 -2.53 10.24 0.23
C LEU A 85 -3.04 10.98 1.47
N MET A 86 -3.46 10.25 2.51
CA MET A 86 -3.94 10.84 3.76
C MET A 86 -2.84 11.58 4.53
N ALA A 87 -1.61 11.08 4.52
CA ALA A 87 -0.44 11.75 5.10
C ALA A 87 -0.11 13.04 4.34
N ALA A 88 -0.15 13.02 3.01
CA ALA A 88 0.05 14.20 2.17
C ALA A 88 -1.01 15.28 2.42
N LEU A 89 -2.27 14.90 2.65
CA LEU A 89 -3.34 15.84 3.04
C LEU A 89 -3.10 16.49 4.42
N ARG A 90 -2.43 15.79 5.34
CA ARG A 90 -2.14 16.32 6.68
C ARG A 90 -0.89 17.17 6.74
N ARG A 91 0.14 16.82 5.99
CA ARG A 91 1.46 17.51 6.00
C ARG A 91 1.97 17.77 4.57
N PRO A 92 1.26 18.57 3.76
CA PRO A 92 1.61 18.76 2.36
C PRO A 92 3.01 19.36 2.16
N ALA A 93 3.46 20.26 3.04
CA ALA A 93 4.78 20.86 2.95
C ALA A 93 5.95 19.84 3.08
N ARG A 94 5.69 18.65 3.63
CA ARG A 94 6.68 17.60 3.81
C ARG A 94 6.66 16.55 2.66
N VAL A 95 5.77 16.70 1.68
CA VAL A 95 5.55 15.70 0.62
C VAL A 95 5.70 16.36 -0.76
N ARG A 96 6.60 15.83 -1.59
CA ARG A 96 6.76 16.27 -2.99
C ARG A 96 5.64 15.81 -3.90
N GLY A 97 5.19 14.60 -3.67
CA GLY A 97 4.17 13.95 -4.46
C GLY A 97 3.87 12.55 -3.95
N VAL A 98 2.78 12.00 -4.42
CA VAL A 98 2.28 10.67 -4.03
C VAL A 98 2.14 9.80 -5.28
N VAL A 99 2.61 8.54 -5.21
CA VAL A 99 2.29 7.52 -6.21
C VAL A 99 1.50 6.40 -5.55
N MET A 100 0.28 6.21 -5.99
CA MET A 100 -0.64 5.19 -5.46
C MET A 100 -0.66 3.97 -6.38
N LEU A 101 -0.35 2.80 -5.83
CA LEU A 101 -0.37 1.53 -6.55
C LEU A 101 -1.65 0.78 -6.19
N ASP A 102 -2.56 0.69 -7.13
CA ASP A 102 -3.86 0.00 -7.03
C ASP A 102 -4.70 0.35 -5.78
N SER A 103 -4.75 1.62 -5.44
CA SER A 103 -5.50 2.18 -4.30
C SER A 103 -6.57 3.16 -4.79
N PRO A 104 -7.60 2.70 -5.53
CA PRO A 104 -8.57 3.59 -6.16
C PRO A 104 -9.39 4.36 -5.14
N VAL A 105 -9.56 5.67 -5.35
CA VAL A 105 -10.32 6.54 -4.45
C VAL A 105 -11.81 6.19 -4.49
N ILE A 106 -12.35 5.79 -3.34
CA ILE A 106 -13.77 5.46 -3.18
C ILE A 106 -14.54 6.76 -2.94
N ALA A 107 -15.49 7.08 -3.81
CA ALA A 107 -16.27 8.32 -3.73
C ALA A 107 -17.74 8.12 -4.13
N GLY A 108 -18.56 9.14 -3.87
CA GLY A 108 -19.99 9.17 -4.22
C GLY A 108 -20.79 8.08 -3.51
N TRP A 109 -21.80 7.53 -4.19
CA TRP A 109 -22.70 6.53 -3.63
C TRP A 109 -21.99 5.24 -3.16
N ARG A 110 -20.88 4.86 -3.79
CA ARG A 110 -20.05 3.70 -3.39
C ARG A 110 -19.43 3.90 -2.00
N ALA A 111 -18.94 5.10 -1.70
CA ALA A 111 -18.44 5.44 -0.36
C ALA A 111 -19.59 5.43 0.67
N GLY A 112 -20.77 5.92 0.28
CA GLY A 112 -21.98 5.85 1.10
C GLY A 112 -22.40 4.41 1.41
N LEU A 113 -22.42 3.55 0.40
CA LEU A 113 -22.76 2.13 0.55
C LEU A 113 -21.75 1.39 1.44
N LEU A 114 -20.47 1.63 1.24
CA LEU A 114 -19.42 1.05 2.09
C LEU A 114 -19.58 1.51 3.55
N ARG A 115 -19.81 2.80 3.76
CA ARG A 115 -20.04 3.35 5.10
C ARG A 115 -21.28 2.73 5.76
N PHE A 116 -22.36 2.57 5.01
CA PHE A 116 -23.58 1.92 5.49
C PHE A 116 -23.30 0.47 5.88
N SER A 117 -22.64 -0.29 5.02
CA SER A 117 -22.23 -1.67 5.26
C SER A 117 -21.38 -1.81 6.54
N GLN A 118 -20.41 -0.90 6.74
CA GLN A 118 -19.57 -0.87 7.95
C GLN A 118 -20.36 -0.55 9.23
N ILE A 119 -21.34 0.36 9.17
CA ILE A 119 -22.15 0.74 10.34
C ILE A 119 -23.06 -0.40 10.78
N PHE A 120 -23.66 -1.10 9.83
CA PHE A 120 -24.64 -2.15 10.10
C PHE A 120 -24.06 -3.56 10.12
N GLY A 121 -22.72 -3.71 9.99
CA GLY A 121 -22.06 -5.01 10.02
C GLY A 121 -22.38 -5.93 8.85
N LEU A 122 -22.91 -5.38 7.74
CA LEU A 122 -23.36 -6.14 6.57
C LEU A 122 -22.21 -6.61 5.66
N ASP A 123 -20.98 -6.27 5.98
CA ASP A 123 -19.75 -6.60 5.27
C ASP A 123 -19.17 -7.98 5.65
N GLU A 124 -19.92 -8.79 6.40
CA GLU A 124 -19.57 -10.19 6.71
C GLU A 124 -19.72 -11.17 5.52
N LYS A 125 -20.20 -10.69 4.38
CA LYS A 125 -20.26 -11.48 3.14
C LYS A 125 -18.85 -11.86 2.67
N PRO A 126 -18.69 -12.98 1.90
CA PRO A 126 -17.38 -13.46 1.48
C PRO A 126 -16.62 -12.37 0.71
N GLY A 127 -15.62 -11.77 1.36
CA GLY A 127 -14.76 -10.71 0.89
C GLY A 127 -13.35 -10.86 1.48
N PRO A 128 -12.42 -9.94 1.21
CA PRO A 128 -11.06 -10.01 1.75
C PRO A 128 -11.00 -10.19 3.26
N ALA A 129 -11.90 -9.54 4.02
CA ALA A 129 -12.00 -9.69 5.48
C ALA A 129 -12.34 -11.12 5.92
N ALA A 130 -13.30 -11.78 5.25
CA ALA A 130 -13.67 -13.17 5.57
C ALA A 130 -12.56 -14.16 5.23
N VAL A 131 -11.86 -13.93 4.12
CA VAL A 131 -10.68 -14.75 3.73
C VAL A 131 -9.58 -14.63 4.78
N THR A 132 -9.33 -13.43 5.28
CA THR A 132 -8.34 -13.14 6.31
C THR A 132 -8.63 -13.91 7.59
N LYS A 133 -9.88 -13.94 8.04
CA LYS A 133 -10.31 -14.60 9.28
C LYS A 133 -10.01 -16.11 9.28
N ASN A 134 -10.09 -16.75 8.11
CA ASN A 134 -9.88 -18.19 7.95
C ASN A 134 -8.48 -18.56 7.42
N ARG A 135 -7.57 -17.59 7.36
CA ARG A 135 -6.22 -17.77 6.86
C ARG A 135 -5.40 -18.66 7.77
N ARG A 136 -4.65 -19.62 7.18
CA ARG A 136 -3.70 -20.45 7.92
C ARG A 136 -2.60 -19.54 8.54
N THR A 137 -2.25 -19.82 9.79
CA THR A 137 -1.30 -19.00 10.55
C THR A 137 -0.06 -19.74 11.01
N HIS A 138 -0.03 -21.09 10.93
CA HIS A 138 1.09 -21.90 11.41
C HIS A 138 1.48 -22.97 10.39
N TRP A 139 2.76 -23.25 10.29
CA TRP A 139 3.37 -24.25 9.43
C TRP A 139 4.48 -24.98 10.19
N PRO A 140 4.69 -26.28 9.95
CA PRO A 140 5.71 -27.07 10.65
C PRO A 140 7.15 -26.58 10.35
N ASP A 141 7.37 -26.01 9.14
CA ASP A 141 8.67 -25.54 8.68
C ASP A 141 8.56 -24.54 7.51
N ALA A 142 9.70 -24.04 7.04
CA ALA A 142 9.76 -23.07 5.94
C ALA A 142 9.38 -23.68 4.60
N GLU A 143 9.62 -24.99 4.39
CA GLU A 143 9.25 -25.68 3.15
C GLU A 143 7.73 -25.80 3.05
N ALA A 144 7.06 -26.16 4.13
CA ALA A 144 5.59 -26.18 4.21
C ALA A 144 4.97 -24.78 3.95
N VAL A 145 5.63 -23.69 4.36
CA VAL A 145 5.23 -22.32 4.01
C VAL A 145 5.29 -22.13 2.50
N ARG A 146 6.43 -22.43 1.87
CA ARG A 146 6.62 -22.25 0.42
C ARG A 146 5.61 -23.10 -0.38
N HIS A 147 5.48 -24.37 -0.04
CA HIS A 147 4.52 -25.27 -0.69
C HIS A 147 3.07 -24.75 -0.56
N HIS A 148 2.70 -24.27 0.64
CA HIS A 148 1.36 -23.71 0.87
C HIS A 148 1.06 -22.49 -0.02
N PHE A 149 2.00 -21.57 -0.22
CA PHE A 149 1.77 -20.41 -1.07
C PHE A 149 1.86 -20.78 -2.56
N LEU A 150 2.82 -21.59 -2.98
CA LEU A 150 2.94 -22.07 -4.36
C LEU A 150 1.71 -22.83 -4.85
N SER A 151 1.05 -23.59 -3.98
CA SER A 151 -0.17 -24.35 -4.33
C SER A 151 -1.40 -23.47 -4.60
N LYS A 152 -1.34 -22.17 -4.27
CA LYS A 152 -2.46 -21.26 -4.47
C LYS A 152 -2.32 -20.50 -5.79
N LYS A 153 -3.32 -20.57 -6.66
CA LYS A 153 -3.35 -19.90 -7.97
C LYS A 153 -2.98 -18.41 -7.92
N ASN A 154 -3.39 -17.69 -6.86
CA ASN A 154 -3.12 -16.26 -6.73
C ASN A 154 -1.65 -15.95 -6.45
N PHE A 155 -0.89 -16.88 -5.89
CA PHE A 155 0.53 -16.75 -5.62
C PHE A 155 1.41 -17.36 -6.70
N ALA A 156 0.88 -18.32 -7.47
CA ALA A 156 1.61 -19.00 -8.54
C ALA A 156 1.99 -18.06 -9.71
N ILE A 157 1.35 -16.90 -9.81
CA ILE A 157 1.62 -15.87 -10.83
C ILE A 157 2.62 -14.80 -10.36
N TRP A 158 3.07 -14.87 -9.10
CA TRP A 158 4.02 -13.90 -8.57
C TRP A 158 5.43 -14.15 -9.11
N ASP A 159 6.23 -13.09 -9.10
CA ASP A 159 7.66 -13.23 -9.33
C ASP A 159 8.25 -14.21 -8.29
N PRO A 160 9.07 -15.19 -8.72
CA PRO A 160 9.58 -16.25 -7.83
C PRO A 160 10.39 -15.73 -6.63
N GLU A 161 11.15 -14.64 -6.81
CA GLU A 161 11.91 -14.03 -5.71
C GLU A 161 10.97 -13.34 -4.72
N VAL A 162 9.95 -12.63 -5.20
CA VAL A 162 8.94 -12.00 -4.34
C VAL A 162 8.16 -13.05 -3.55
N LEU A 163 7.84 -14.18 -4.16
CA LEU A 163 7.20 -15.28 -3.44
C LEU A 163 8.11 -15.89 -2.37
N SER A 164 9.41 -16.01 -2.67
CA SER A 164 10.40 -16.45 -1.68
C SER A 164 10.52 -15.46 -0.52
N ASP A 165 10.61 -14.16 -0.82
CA ASP A 165 10.64 -13.09 0.19
C ASP A 165 9.38 -13.11 1.07
N TYR A 166 8.21 -13.34 0.47
CA TYR A 166 6.96 -13.42 1.23
C TYR A 166 6.92 -14.68 2.12
N ALA A 167 7.38 -15.83 1.64
CA ALA A 167 7.46 -17.04 2.45
C ALA A 167 8.41 -16.87 3.64
N GLU A 168 9.54 -16.20 3.44
CA GLU A 168 10.55 -15.96 4.47
C GLU A 168 10.14 -14.86 5.45
N HIS A 169 9.76 -13.69 4.96
CA HIS A 169 9.53 -12.48 5.76
C HIS A 169 8.06 -12.27 6.14
N GLY A 170 7.13 -12.90 5.43
CA GLY A 170 5.70 -12.94 5.77
C GLY A 170 5.38 -13.92 6.90
N THR A 171 6.36 -14.74 7.28
CA THR A 171 6.29 -15.66 8.42
C THR A 171 7.49 -15.45 9.34
N GLU A 172 7.40 -15.90 10.59
CA GLU A 172 8.47 -15.82 11.58
C GLU A 172 8.56 -17.11 12.39
N PRO A 173 9.75 -17.47 12.97
CA PRO A 173 9.86 -18.61 13.86
C PRO A 173 8.99 -18.46 15.12
N THR A 174 8.44 -19.58 15.62
CA THR A 174 7.62 -19.57 16.87
C THR A 174 8.43 -19.88 18.14
N GLY A 175 9.73 -20.22 18.00
CA GLY A 175 10.56 -20.75 19.09
C GLY A 175 10.53 -22.27 19.20
N ARG A 176 9.63 -22.99 18.49
CA ARG A 176 9.68 -24.45 18.32
C ARG A 176 10.52 -24.79 17.10
N ALA A 177 11.29 -25.86 17.17
CA ALA A 177 12.22 -26.27 16.11
C ALA A 177 11.51 -26.35 14.74
N GLY A 178 11.91 -25.52 13.80
CA GLY A 178 11.39 -25.46 12.43
C GLY A 178 10.04 -24.78 12.26
N GLU A 179 9.20 -24.69 13.31
CA GLU A 179 7.84 -24.14 13.19
C GLU A 179 7.83 -22.66 12.88
N ARG A 180 6.95 -22.26 11.97
CA ARG A 180 6.75 -20.86 11.55
C ARG A 180 5.31 -20.43 11.74
N ARG A 181 5.11 -19.17 12.07
CA ARG A 181 3.79 -18.54 12.14
C ARG A 181 3.71 -17.35 11.19
N LEU A 182 2.48 -16.98 10.82
CA LEU A 182 2.23 -15.75 10.07
C LEU A 182 2.71 -14.55 10.90
N ARG A 183 3.52 -13.70 10.29
CA ARG A 183 4.09 -12.51 10.94
C ARG A 183 3.06 -11.38 11.07
N PHE A 184 2.15 -11.27 10.11
CA PHE A 184 1.07 -10.28 10.13
C PHE A 184 -0.12 -10.85 10.91
N ASP A 185 -0.54 -10.15 11.98
CA ASP A 185 -1.67 -10.59 12.80
C ASP A 185 -2.98 -10.53 12.00
N ARG A 186 -3.73 -11.64 11.98
CA ARG A 186 -5.02 -11.73 11.27
C ARG A 186 -6.07 -10.77 11.79
N GLU A 187 -6.10 -10.51 13.09
CA GLU A 187 -7.07 -9.60 13.69
C GLU A 187 -6.76 -8.14 13.29
N VAL A 188 -5.48 -7.77 13.22
CA VAL A 188 -5.06 -6.47 12.69
C VAL A 188 -5.44 -6.36 11.21
N GLU A 189 -5.11 -7.37 10.40
CA GLU A 189 -5.44 -7.42 8.97
C GLU A 189 -6.96 -7.31 8.76
N TYR A 190 -7.75 -8.06 9.53
CA TYR A 190 -9.21 -8.03 9.50
C TYR A 190 -9.76 -6.65 9.87
N LYS A 191 -9.27 -6.04 10.96
CA LYS A 191 -9.69 -4.70 11.40
C LYS A 191 -9.41 -3.64 10.34
N ILE A 192 -8.27 -3.70 9.67
CA ILE A 192 -7.93 -2.78 8.57
C ILE A 192 -9.00 -2.86 7.47
N TYR A 193 -9.39 -4.06 7.02
CA TYR A 193 -10.45 -4.22 6.01
C TYR A 193 -11.81 -3.68 6.49
N ARG A 194 -12.14 -3.88 7.78
CA ARG A 194 -13.41 -3.43 8.36
C ARG A 194 -13.51 -1.91 8.57
N THR A 195 -12.41 -1.21 8.56
CA THR A 195 -12.35 0.22 8.93
C THR A 195 -11.90 1.13 7.80
N LEU A 196 -11.99 0.65 6.55
CA LEU A 196 -11.63 1.39 5.33
C LEU A 196 -12.12 2.83 5.34
N PRO A 197 -11.29 3.82 4.92
CA PRO A 197 -11.69 5.21 4.88
C PRO A 197 -12.80 5.45 3.85
N THR A 198 -13.91 6.00 4.29
CA THR A 198 -15.05 6.35 3.44
C THR A 198 -15.13 7.85 3.15
N SER A 199 -14.39 8.66 3.91
CA SER A 199 -14.38 10.12 3.77
C SER A 199 -13.35 10.65 2.77
N LEU A 200 -12.36 9.83 2.36
CA LEU A 200 -11.23 10.25 1.56
C LEU A 200 -11.64 10.85 0.21
N GLY A 201 -12.58 10.22 -0.51
CA GLY A 201 -13.06 10.73 -1.79
C GLY A 201 -13.69 12.12 -1.71
N ARG A 202 -14.33 12.46 -0.58
CA ARG A 202 -14.85 13.82 -0.32
C ARG A 202 -13.69 14.80 -0.04
N LYS A 203 -12.68 14.38 0.73
CA LYS A 203 -11.52 15.23 1.07
C LYS A 203 -10.71 15.63 -0.16
N VAL A 204 -10.65 14.77 -1.18
CA VAL A 204 -9.91 15.03 -2.43
C VAL A 204 -10.82 15.41 -3.60
N SER A 205 -12.08 15.75 -3.35
CA SER A 205 -13.04 16.11 -4.42
C SER A 205 -12.65 17.35 -5.22
N GLN A 206 -11.89 18.26 -4.60
CA GLN A 206 -11.34 19.48 -5.20
C GLN A 206 -9.85 19.34 -5.57
N GLY A 207 -9.30 18.13 -5.55
CA GLY A 207 -7.89 17.84 -5.76
C GLY A 207 -7.13 17.53 -4.47
N ALA A 208 -5.82 17.41 -4.58
CA ALA A 208 -4.91 17.23 -3.46
C ALA A 208 -3.90 18.38 -3.42
N PRO A 209 -3.35 18.74 -2.23
CA PRO A 209 -2.39 19.83 -2.10
C PRO A 209 -1.01 19.52 -2.69
N VAL A 210 -0.79 18.28 -3.12
CA VAL A 210 0.44 17.83 -3.78
C VAL A 210 0.07 16.99 -5.02
N PRO A 211 0.96 16.89 -6.02
CA PRO A 211 0.73 16.04 -7.18
C PRO A 211 0.55 14.57 -6.78
N VAL A 212 -0.42 13.91 -7.41
CA VAL A 212 -0.72 12.48 -7.19
C VAL A 212 -0.67 11.74 -8.51
N GLY A 213 0.09 10.64 -8.57
CA GLY A 213 0.08 9.66 -9.65
C GLY A 213 -0.61 8.37 -9.22
N PHE A 214 -1.11 7.61 -10.18
CA PHE A 214 -1.80 6.35 -9.93
C PHE A 214 -1.44 5.29 -10.96
N VAL A 215 -1.15 4.07 -10.50
CA VAL A 215 -0.99 2.90 -11.36
C VAL A 215 -2.12 1.92 -11.09
N ALA A 216 -2.87 1.55 -12.13
CA ALA A 216 -3.99 0.62 -12.08
C ALA A 216 -3.63 -0.74 -12.67
N GLY A 217 -3.92 -1.83 -11.98
CA GLY A 217 -3.88 -3.16 -12.56
C GLY A 217 -5.05 -3.38 -13.53
N THR A 218 -4.77 -3.80 -14.77
CA THR A 218 -5.81 -3.99 -15.80
C THR A 218 -6.83 -5.06 -15.44
N ARG A 219 -6.45 -6.01 -14.59
CA ARG A 219 -7.30 -7.10 -14.09
C ARG A 219 -7.71 -6.90 -12.62
N SER A 220 -7.38 -5.75 -11.99
CA SER A 220 -7.73 -5.46 -10.59
C SER A 220 -9.24 -5.50 -10.36
N ARG A 221 -9.65 -6.27 -9.36
CA ARG A 221 -11.04 -6.29 -8.89
C ARG A 221 -11.38 -5.02 -8.11
N GLU A 222 -10.46 -4.52 -7.33
CA GLU A 222 -10.56 -3.32 -6.51
C GLU A 222 -10.82 -2.10 -7.40
N VAL A 223 -10.07 -1.95 -8.48
CA VAL A 223 -10.28 -0.90 -9.49
C VAL A 223 -11.66 -1.02 -10.15
N ARG A 224 -12.08 -2.23 -10.51
CA ARG A 224 -13.41 -2.45 -11.13
C ARG A 224 -14.56 -2.14 -10.16
N GLN A 225 -14.43 -2.55 -8.89
CA GLN A 225 -15.46 -2.33 -7.87
C GLN A 225 -15.59 -0.87 -7.47
N CYS A 226 -14.47 -0.19 -7.27
CA CYS A 226 -14.44 1.23 -6.90
C CYS A 226 -14.73 2.15 -8.09
N GLY A 227 -14.35 1.72 -9.30
CA GLY A 227 -14.32 2.56 -10.49
C GLY A 227 -13.19 3.60 -10.43
N LEU A 228 -12.81 4.13 -11.58
CA LEU A 228 -11.70 5.08 -11.70
C LEU A 228 -12.14 6.56 -11.75
N GLY A 229 -13.43 6.87 -11.71
CA GLY A 229 -13.90 8.23 -11.94
C GLY A 229 -13.33 9.27 -10.97
N ALA A 230 -13.34 8.99 -9.67
CA ALA A 230 -12.75 9.87 -8.65
C ALA A 230 -11.22 9.91 -8.74
N THR A 231 -10.59 8.75 -8.96
CA THR A 231 -9.14 8.65 -9.12
C THR A 231 -8.66 9.45 -10.34
N ARG A 232 -9.32 9.33 -11.49
CA ARG A 232 -8.98 10.09 -12.72
C ARG A 232 -9.07 11.60 -12.49
N ARG A 233 -10.11 12.08 -11.81
CA ARG A 233 -10.22 13.52 -11.49
C ARG A 233 -9.08 14.00 -10.60
N LEU A 234 -8.63 13.14 -9.65
CA LEU A 234 -7.53 13.47 -8.74
C LEU A 234 -6.18 13.53 -9.45
N VAL A 235 -5.90 12.56 -10.33
CA VAL A 235 -4.54 12.38 -10.88
C VAL A 235 -4.35 12.96 -12.29
N GLY A 236 -5.44 13.24 -13.03
CA GLY A 236 -5.36 13.72 -14.42
C GLY A 236 -4.58 12.78 -15.33
N GLU A 237 -3.59 13.33 -16.02
CA GLU A 237 -2.69 12.59 -16.93
C GLU A 237 -1.66 11.70 -16.23
N ARG A 238 -1.56 11.76 -14.89
CA ARG A 238 -0.68 10.92 -14.08
C ARG A 238 -1.31 9.56 -13.73
N LEU A 239 -2.06 9.00 -14.69
CA LEU A 239 -2.64 7.66 -14.62
C LEU A 239 -1.88 6.72 -15.53
N ARG A 240 -1.44 5.58 -15.00
CA ARG A 240 -0.80 4.49 -15.74
C ARG A 240 -1.55 3.18 -15.55
N PHE A 241 -1.36 2.27 -16.49
CA PHE A 241 -1.90 0.91 -16.40
C PHE A 241 -0.78 -0.10 -16.51
N ILE A 242 -0.90 -1.18 -15.75
CA ILE A 242 -0.01 -2.34 -15.82
C ILE A 242 -0.86 -3.61 -15.97
N GLU A 243 -0.40 -4.53 -16.79
CA GLU A 243 -1.07 -5.81 -16.91
C GLU A 243 -0.89 -6.61 -15.63
N GLY A 244 -1.97 -6.85 -14.90
CA GLY A 244 -1.93 -7.57 -13.61
C GLY A 244 -3.21 -7.39 -12.80
N GLY A 245 -3.30 -8.15 -11.70
CA GLY A 245 -4.35 -8.03 -10.70
C GLY A 245 -4.04 -6.92 -9.69
N HIS A 246 -4.74 -6.94 -8.54
CA HIS A 246 -4.47 -6.04 -7.43
C HIS A 246 -3.02 -6.14 -6.90
N LEU A 247 -2.44 -7.33 -6.99
CA LEU A 247 -1.10 -7.64 -6.48
C LEU A 247 -0.03 -7.57 -7.57
N TYR A 248 -0.23 -6.80 -8.65
CA TYR A 248 0.77 -6.64 -9.71
C TYR A 248 2.18 -6.22 -9.20
N PRO A 249 2.33 -5.47 -8.08
CA PRO A 249 3.68 -5.21 -7.57
C PRO A 249 4.44 -6.48 -7.15
N MET A 250 3.71 -7.57 -6.87
CA MET A 250 4.29 -8.88 -6.58
C MET A 250 4.46 -9.72 -7.85
N GLU A 251 3.59 -9.52 -8.84
CA GLU A 251 3.64 -10.22 -10.13
C GLU A 251 4.76 -9.65 -11.02
N LYS A 252 4.92 -8.31 -11.03
CA LYS A 252 5.77 -7.53 -11.94
C LYS A 252 6.52 -6.40 -11.22
N PRO A 253 7.41 -6.73 -10.26
CA PRO A 253 8.07 -5.73 -9.43
C PRO A 253 8.93 -4.75 -10.23
N LEU A 254 9.63 -5.18 -11.27
CA LEU A 254 10.49 -4.32 -12.08
C LEU A 254 9.70 -3.37 -12.98
N GLU A 255 8.62 -3.84 -13.60
CA GLU A 255 7.71 -2.98 -14.38
C GLU A 255 7.01 -1.97 -13.46
N THR A 256 6.63 -2.39 -12.26
CA THR A 256 6.05 -1.49 -11.25
C THR A 256 7.05 -0.39 -10.87
N ALA A 257 8.31 -0.73 -10.63
CA ALA A 257 9.36 0.25 -10.34
C ALA A 257 9.56 1.24 -11.49
N ALA A 258 9.56 0.76 -12.73
CA ALA A 258 9.66 1.63 -13.92
C ALA A 258 8.50 2.64 -13.99
N LEU A 259 7.25 2.23 -13.72
CA LEU A 259 6.09 3.12 -13.70
C LEU A 259 6.13 4.12 -12.54
N VAL A 260 6.67 3.73 -11.38
CA VAL A 260 6.90 4.65 -10.25
C VAL A 260 7.88 5.74 -10.65
N ARG A 261 9.01 5.39 -11.28
CA ARG A 261 9.99 6.35 -11.81
C ARG A 261 9.39 7.30 -12.83
N ASP A 262 8.65 6.76 -13.81
CA ASP A 262 8.00 7.54 -14.85
C ASP A 262 7.05 8.60 -14.26
N LEU A 263 6.19 8.22 -13.33
CA LEU A 263 5.30 9.15 -12.66
C LEU A 263 6.03 10.21 -11.83
N ILE A 264 7.08 9.82 -11.10
CA ILE A 264 7.90 10.77 -10.34
C ILE A 264 8.63 11.74 -11.28
N ALA A 265 9.15 11.25 -12.39
CA ALA A 265 9.81 12.09 -13.40
C ALA A 265 8.83 13.10 -14.03
N GLN A 266 7.62 12.66 -14.36
CA GLN A 266 6.55 13.53 -14.85
C GLN A 266 6.22 14.63 -13.83
N ILE A 267 6.00 14.28 -12.56
CA ILE A 267 5.70 15.25 -11.49
C ILE A 267 6.83 16.27 -11.33
N ARG A 268 8.10 15.81 -11.38
CA ARG A 268 9.26 16.71 -11.32
C ARG A 268 9.32 17.69 -12.49
N GLN A 269 8.95 17.28 -13.69
CA GLN A 269 8.91 18.14 -14.88
C GLN A 269 7.79 19.19 -14.77
N GLU A 270 6.58 18.78 -14.38
CA GLU A 270 5.46 19.69 -14.18
C GLU A 270 5.78 20.80 -13.16
N SER A 271 6.38 20.41 -12.02
CA SER A 271 6.77 21.38 -10.97
C SER A 271 7.84 22.39 -11.41
N ARG A 272 8.72 22.02 -12.37
CA ARG A 272 9.71 22.96 -12.93
C ARG A 272 9.06 23.97 -13.86
N HIS A 273 8.06 23.57 -14.63
CA HIS A 273 7.33 24.48 -15.54
C HIS A 273 6.44 25.48 -14.79
N GLU A 274 5.88 25.09 -13.63
CA GLU A 274 5.08 25.99 -12.79
C GLU A 274 5.94 27.04 -12.05
N SER A 275 7.26 26.81 -11.94
CA SER A 275 8.21 27.69 -11.24
C SER A 275 8.91 28.68 -12.16
N GLN A 276 8.69 28.57 -13.47
CA GLN A 276 9.17 29.49 -14.52
C GLN A 276 8.07 30.48 -14.94
#